data_5b112d597e3ace80e9079f34028174cc
#
_entry.id   5b112d597e3ace80e9079f34028174cc
#
_cell.length_a   1.000
_cell.length_b   1.000
_cell.length_c   1.000
_cell.angle_alpha   90.00
_cell.angle_beta   90.00
_cell.angle_gamma   90.00
#
_symmetry.space_group_name_H-M   'P 1'
#
loop_
_entity.id
_entity.type
_entity.pdbx_description
1 polymer ?
#
loop_
_entity_poly.entity_id
_entity_poly.type
_entity_poly.pdbx_seq_one_letter_code
_entity_poly.pdbx_strand_id
1 'polypeptide(L)'
;MNDLSHSANDALRVSVLSEALPYIQRFAGRRIVIKYGGAAMAHAELRAAVFRDIALLACVGVQPVVVHGGGPEINQRLKRLQIPAEFRDGLRVTDADTMDVVEMVLVGRVN
;
A
#
# COMPACT_ATOMS: atom_id res chain seq x y z
N MET A 1 -14.75 -39.23 -6.43
CA MET A 1 -14.77 -38.09 -7.37
C MET A 1 -14.04 -36.82 -6.87
N ASN A 2 -13.48 -36.82 -5.64
CA ASN A 2 -12.77 -35.64 -5.08
C ASN A 2 -11.25 -35.57 -5.40
N ASP A 3 -10.67 -36.70 -5.85
CA ASP A 3 -9.19 -36.79 -5.99
C ASP A 3 -8.62 -36.05 -7.23
N LEU A 4 -9.37 -36.04 -8.32
CA LEU A 4 -8.95 -35.40 -9.57
C LEU A 4 -8.99 -33.88 -9.49
N SER A 5 -9.91 -33.28 -8.70
CA SER A 5 -10.01 -31.83 -8.51
C SER A 5 -8.88 -31.29 -7.62
N HIS A 6 -8.42 -32.07 -6.64
CA HIS A 6 -7.27 -31.73 -5.81
C HIS A 6 -5.98 -31.75 -6.63
N SER A 7 -5.76 -32.80 -7.42
CA SER A 7 -4.58 -32.96 -8.28
C SER A 7 -4.47 -31.83 -9.32
N ALA A 8 -5.56 -31.44 -9.96
CA ALA A 8 -5.57 -30.33 -10.92
C ALA A 8 -5.26 -28.98 -10.26
N ASN A 9 -5.78 -28.74 -9.05
CA ASN A 9 -5.51 -27.53 -8.30
C ASN A 9 -4.04 -27.46 -7.82
N ASP A 10 -3.47 -28.57 -7.42
CA ASP A 10 -2.08 -28.63 -7.00
C ASP A 10 -1.12 -28.45 -8.19
N ALA A 11 -1.41 -29.03 -9.35
CA ALA A 11 -0.66 -28.78 -10.57
C ALA A 11 -0.68 -27.32 -10.99
N LEU A 12 -1.84 -26.65 -10.89
CA LEU A 12 -1.96 -25.20 -11.15
C LEU A 12 -1.11 -24.37 -10.18
N ARG A 13 -1.14 -24.69 -8.88
CA ARG A 13 -0.32 -24.01 -7.87
C ARG A 13 1.17 -24.13 -8.15
N VAL A 14 1.63 -25.33 -8.50
CA VAL A 14 3.03 -25.57 -8.87
C VAL A 14 3.40 -24.79 -10.12
N SER A 15 2.53 -24.76 -11.14
CA SER A 15 2.76 -23.99 -12.36
C SER A 15 2.91 -22.49 -12.08
N VAL A 16 2.01 -21.91 -11.29
CA VAL A 16 2.06 -20.48 -10.90
C VAL A 16 3.34 -20.16 -10.13
N LEU A 17 3.74 -21.02 -9.18
CA LEU A 17 4.99 -20.82 -8.43
C LEU A 17 6.23 -20.93 -9.32
N SER A 18 6.23 -21.87 -10.26
CA SER A 18 7.33 -22.05 -11.23
C SER A 18 7.46 -20.84 -12.15
N GLU A 19 6.34 -20.26 -12.58
CA GLU A 19 6.30 -19.04 -13.37
C GLU A 19 6.80 -17.81 -12.57
N ALA A 20 6.50 -17.76 -11.28
CA ALA A 20 6.94 -16.66 -10.41
C ALA A 20 8.45 -16.74 -10.07
N LEU A 21 9.06 -17.92 -10.10
CA LEU A 21 10.44 -18.13 -9.64
C LEU A 21 11.48 -17.24 -10.32
N PRO A 22 11.50 -17.03 -11.65
CA PRO A 22 12.45 -16.11 -12.28
C PRO A 22 12.33 -14.66 -11.79
N TYR A 23 11.11 -14.22 -11.48
CA TYR A 23 10.87 -12.87 -10.93
C TYR A 23 11.38 -12.78 -9.50
N ILE A 24 11.10 -13.78 -8.67
CA ILE A 24 11.61 -13.86 -7.31
C ILE A 24 13.14 -13.79 -7.31
N GLN A 25 13.80 -14.58 -8.13
CA GLN A 25 15.27 -14.60 -8.25
C GLN A 25 15.82 -13.25 -8.74
N ARG A 26 15.15 -12.62 -9.71
CA ARG A 26 15.57 -11.33 -10.28
C ARG A 26 15.48 -10.19 -9.28
N PHE A 27 14.47 -10.20 -8.42
CA PHE A 27 14.17 -9.09 -7.50
C PHE A 27 14.61 -9.36 -6.06
N ALA A 28 15.06 -10.54 -5.71
CA ALA A 28 15.63 -10.83 -4.41
C ALA A 28 16.80 -9.88 -4.10
N GLY A 29 16.81 -9.28 -2.92
CA GLY A 29 17.80 -8.29 -2.49
C GLY A 29 17.66 -6.90 -3.12
N ARG A 30 16.68 -6.69 -4.03
CA ARG A 30 16.45 -5.38 -4.65
C ARG A 30 15.50 -4.54 -3.83
N ARG A 31 15.77 -3.22 -3.78
CA ARG A 31 14.83 -2.24 -3.22
C ARG A 31 13.80 -1.87 -4.27
N ILE A 32 12.53 -2.02 -3.92
CA ILE A 32 11.40 -1.65 -4.78
C ILE A 32 10.55 -0.63 -4.04
N VAL A 33 10.39 0.55 -4.66
CA VAL A 33 9.53 1.60 -4.11
C VAL A 33 8.09 1.34 -4.52
N ILE A 34 7.22 1.24 -3.53
CA ILE A 34 5.78 0.98 -3.70
C ILE A 34 5.02 2.21 -3.22
N LYS A 35 4.35 2.91 -4.15
CA LYS A 35 3.45 4.01 -3.77
C LYS A 35 2.13 3.45 -3.28
N TYR A 36 1.79 3.75 -2.03
CA TYR A 36 0.53 3.38 -1.39
C TYR A 36 -0.37 4.62 -1.23
N GLY A 37 -1.56 4.60 -1.83
CA GLY A 37 -2.46 5.75 -1.79
C GLY A 37 -3.78 5.51 -2.52
N GLY A 38 -4.59 6.56 -2.65
CA GLY A 38 -5.86 6.54 -3.37
C GLY A 38 -6.85 5.50 -2.82
N ALA A 39 -7.46 4.73 -3.70
CA ALA A 39 -8.49 3.75 -3.37
C ALA A 39 -8.01 2.68 -2.37
N ALA A 40 -6.74 2.28 -2.43
CA ALA A 40 -6.17 1.29 -1.51
C ALA A 40 -6.15 1.77 -0.05
N MET A 41 -6.09 3.08 0.18
CA MET A 41 -6.21 3.66 1.53
C MET A 41 -7.67 3.77 1.99
N ALA A 42 -8.60 4.00 1.07
CA ALA A 42 -10.00 4.25 1.38
C ALA A 42 -10.76 2.99 1.81
N HIS A 43 -10.36 1.82 1.32
CA HIS A 43 -11.07 0.56 1.55
C HIS A 43 -10.24 -0.39 2.43
N ALA A 44 -10.81 -0.82 3.55
CA ALA A 44 -10.12 -1.67 4.53
C ALA A 44 -9.67 -3.02 3.95
N GLU A 45 -10.47 -3.64 3.09
CA GLU A 45 -10.15 -4.91 2.44
C GLU A 45 -8.98 -4.78 1.46
N LEU A 46 -8.99 -3.71 0.63
CA LEU A 46 -7.88 -3.43 -0.29
C LEU A 46 -6.59 -3.11 0.46
N ARG A 47 -6.70 -2.37 1.55
CA ARG A 47 -5.55 -2.08 2.43
C ARG A 47 -4.93 -3.37 2.96
N ALA A 48 -5.76 -4.27 3.51
CA ALA A 48 -5.27 -5.56 4.04
C ALA A 48 -4.62 -6.42 2.95
N ALA A 49 -5.17 -6.43 1.72
CA ALA A 49 -4.60 -7.14 0.58
C ALA A 49 -3.24 -6.57 0.19
N VAL A 50 -3.13 -5.26 0.03
CA VAL A 50 -1.86 -4.59 -0.33
C VAL A 50 -0.76 -4.88 0.70
N PHE A 51 -1.05 -4.77 2.00
CA PHE A 51 -0.04 -5.07 3.01
C PHE A 51 0.35 -6.56 3.06
N ARG A 52 -0.58 -7.45 2.77
CA ARG A 52 -0.26 -8.89 2.62
C ARG A 52 0.69 -9.13 1.45
N ASP A 53 0.45 -8.48 0.31
CA ASP A 53 1.30 -8.59 -0.87
C ASP A 53 2.69 -8.00 -0.62
N ILE A 54 2.78 -6.86 0.06
CA ILE A 54 4.06 -6.26 0.48
C ILE A 54 4.82 -7.20 1.43
N ALA A 55 4.13 -7.79 2.40
CA ALA A 55 4.73 -8.77 3.30
C ALA A 55 5.24 -10.01 2.54
N LEU A 56 4.48 -10.51 1.55
CA LEU A 56 4.92 -11.59 0.69
C LEU A 56 6.20 -11.22 -0.08
N LEU A 57 6.26 -10.02 -0.67
CA LEU A 57 7.47 -9.54 -1.35
C LEU A 57 8.69 -9.52 -0.41
N ALA A 58 8.50 -9.06 0.82
CA ALA A 58 9.56 -9.08 1.83
C ALA A 58 9.99 -10.52 2.18
N CYS A 59 9.05 -11.44 2.33
CA CYS A 59 9.32 -12.85 2.63
C CYS A 59 10.14 -13.55 1.52
N VAL A 60 9.95 -13.17 0.25
CA VAL A 60 10.72 -13.72 -0.87
C VAL A 60 12.04 -12.97 -1.13
N GLY A 61 12.44 -12.10 -0.22
CA GLY A 61 13.75 -11.44 -0.25
C GLY A 61 13.80 -10.09 -0.96
N VAL A 62 12.69 -9.57 -1.44
CA VAL A 62 12.60 -8.17 -1.92
C VAL A 62 12.71 -7.22 -0.72
N GLN A 63 13.28 -6.03 -0.92
CA GLN A 63 13.34 -4.96 0.08
C GLN A 63 12.32 -3.86 -0.28
N PRO A 64 11.03 -4.00 0.10
CA PRO A 64 10.02 -3.02 -0.24
C PRO A 64 10.21 -1.73 0.57
N VAL A 65 10.12 -0.58 -0.11
CA VAL A 65 10.07 0.75 0.50
C VAL A 65 8.70 1.34 0.18
N VAL A 66 7.84 1.47 1.19
CA VAL A 66 6.49 1.98 1.00
C VAL A 66 6.48 3.49 1.11
N VAL A 67 6.00 4.17 0.07
CA VAL A 67 5.74 5.62 0.07
C VAL A 67 4.24 5.83 0.08
N HIS A 68 3.73 6.39 1.14
CA HIS A 68 2.29 6.58 1.32
C HIS A 68 1.86 8.03 1.22
N GLY A 69 0.58 8.25 0.88
CA GLY A 69 -0.10 9.52 1.01
C GLY A 69 -0.89 9.57 2.33
N GLY A 70 -1.76 10.58 2.46
CA GLY A 70 -2.62 10.75 3.63
C GLY A 70 -3.70 11.81 3.42
N GLY A 71 -3.98 12.14 2.16
CA GLY A 71 -4.94 13.20 1.82
C GLY A 71 -6.30 13.08 2.49
N PRO A 72 -6.97 11.92 2.46
CA PRO A 72 -8.26 11.72 3.11
C PRO A 72 -8.18 11.92 4.63
N GLU A 73 -7.16 11.38 5.29
CA GLU A 73 -6.96 11.49 6.74
C GLU A 73 -6.64 12.94 7.14
N ILE A 74 -5.81 13.64 6.35
CA ILE A 74 -5.52 15.06 6.54
C ILE A 74 -6.80 15.88 6.43
N ASN A 75 -7.61 15.68 5.38
CA ASN A 75 -8.89 16.37 5.21
C ASN A 75 -9.83 16.12 6.38
N GLN A 76 -9.94 14.89 6.84
CA GLN A 76 -10.76 14.53 7.98
C GLN A 76 -10.29 15.25 9.27
N ARG A 77 -8.97 15.35 9.46
CA ARG A 77 -8.40 16.02 10.64
C ARG A 77 -8.58 17.52 10.59
N LEU A 78 -8.30 18.16 9.45
CA LEU A 78 -8.54 19.58 9.24
C LEU A 78 -10.00 19.94 9.50
N LYS A 79 -10.95 19.15 8.97
CA LYS A 79 -12.37 19.34 9.21
C LYS A 79 -12.73 19.30 10.70
N ARG A 80 -12.15 18.36 11.47
CA ARG A 80 -12.38 18.25 12.93
C ARG A 80 -11.82 19.45 13.70
N LEU A 81 -10.73 20.03 13.22
CA LEU A 81 -10.09 21.20 13.81
C LEU A 81 -10.67 22.53 13.29
N GLN A 82 -11.66 22.46 12.39
CA GLN A 82 -12.29 23.62 11.74
C GLN A 82 -11.29 24.48 10.94
N ILE A 83 -10.19 23.86 10.45
CA ILE A 83 -9.21 24.51 9.60
C ILE A 83 -9.66 24.29 8.14
N PRO A 84 -9.81 25.37 7.33
CA PRO A 84 -10.23 25.26 5.93
C PRO A 84 -9.15 24.56 5.10
N ALA A 85 -9.56 23.62 4.23
CA ALA A 85 -8.66 22.96 3.30
C ALA A 85 -8.77 23.63 1.93
N GLU A 86 -7.77 24.39 1.54
CA GLU A 86 -7.70 25.05 0.24
C GLU A 86 -6.84 24.25 -0.74
N PHE A 87 -7.23 24.32 -2.04
CA PHE A 87 -6.48 23.69 -3.12
C PHE A 87 -6.33 24.67 -4.28
N ARG A 88 -5.14 24.72 -4.90
CA ARG A 88 -4.86 25.43 -6.15
C ARG A 88 -4.23 24.44 -7.13
N ASP A 89 -4.78 24.33 -8.31
CA ASP A 89 -4.31 23.42 -9.37
C ASP A 89 -4.12 21.96 -8.90
N GLY A 90 -4.99 21.49 -8.00
CA GLY A 90 -4.92 20.15 -7.41
C GLY A 90 -3.91 19.98 -6.28
N LEU A 91 -3.13 21.01 -5.96
CA LEU A 91 -2.19 21.03 -4.85
C LEU A 91 -2.81 21.70 -3.63
N ARG A 92 -2.58 21.13 -2.46
CA ARG A 92 -3.03 21.73 -1.19
C ARG A 92 -2.23 23.01 -0.90
N VAL A 93 -2.93 24.09 -0.62
CA VAL A 93 -2.33 25.26 0.02
C VAL A 93 -2.07 24.90 1.47
N THR A 94 -0.80 24.91 1.87
CA THR A 94 -0.38 24.41 3.18
C THR A 94 0.30 25.55 3.94
N ASP A 95 -0.48 26.25 4.76
CA ASP A 95 0.01 27.22 5.74
C ASP A 95 0.61 26.50 6.97
N ALA A 96 1.06 27.25 7.98
CA ALA A 96 1.70 26.69 9.16
C ALA A 96 0.76 25.74 9.92
N ASP A 97 -0.47 26.16 10.18
CA ASP A 97 -1.46 25.37 10.94
C ASP A 97 -1.82 24.08 10.18
N THR A 98 -1.96 24.19 8.86
CA THR A 98 -2.21 23.02 8.00
C THR A 98 -0.99 22.10 7.98
N MET A 99 0.26 22.62 7.98
CA MET A 99 1.47 21.83 7.99
C MET A 99 1.59 21.01 9.27
N ASP A 100 1.30 21.56 10.42
CA ASP A 100 1.29 20.84 11.70
C ASP A 100 0.33 19.63 11.65
N VAL A 101 -0.84 19.83 11.05
CA VAL A 101 -1.81 18.73 10.87
C VAL A 101 -1.29 17.68 9.88
N VAL A 102 -0.66 18.11 8.79
CA VAL A 102 -0.07 17.19 7.77
C VAL A 102 1.00 16.33 8.42
N GLU A 103 1.93 16.93 9.17
CA GLU A 103 3.00 16.22 9.86
C GLU A 103 2.43 15.22 10.89
N MET A 104 1.52 15.67 11.74
CA MET A 104 0.86 14.82 12.73
C MET A 104 0.19 13.59 12.09
N VAL A 105 -0.49 13.78 10.95
CA VAL A 105 -1.21 12.72 10.28
C VAL A 105 -0.25 11.79 9.54
N LEU A 106 0.69 12.30 8.78
CA LEU A 106 1.59 11.48 7.99
C LEU A 106 2.56 10.69 8.86
N VAL A 107 3.16 11.31 9.84
CA VAL A 107 4.17 10.68 10.70
C VAL A 107 3.54 9.82 11.80
N GLY A 108 2.45 10.30 12.41
CA GLY A 108 1.90 9.65 13.60
C GLY A 108 0.75 8.67 13.33
N ARG A 109 -0.05 8.89 12.29
CA ARG A 109 -1.28 8.12 12.09
C ARG A 109 -1.25 7.18 10.89
N VAL A 110 -0.62 7.59 9.81
CA VAL A 110 -0.58 6.80 8.57
C VAL A 110 0.66 5.92 8.52
N ASN A 111 1.78 6.37 9.04
CA ASN A 111 3.04 5.63 9.08
C ASN A 111 3.03 4.46 10.07
#